data_95305fcbbfad730eb82516c490f7b0b6
#
_entry.id   95305fcbbfad730eb82516c490f7b0b6
#
_cell.length_a   1.000
_cell.length_b   1.000
_cell.length_c   1.000
_cell.angle_alpha   90.00
_cell.angle_beta   90.00
_cell.angle_gamma   90.00
#
_symmetry.space_group_name_H-M   'P 1'
#
loop_
_entity.id
_entity.type
_entity.pdbx_description
1 polymer ?
#
loop_
_entity_poly.entity_id
_entity_poly.type
_entity_poly.pdbx_seq_one_letter_code
_entity_poly.pdbx_strand_id
1 'polypeptide(L)'
;MSPSKKTAAKKTAAKAAAKKTVAKAAAKKTVAKADAKPASAAAKKSEAKKAAAVKKPSPKKTAPKKTAAKKAVPEVYPGETAPERVIHADFKAVKGERSDVWRDCVGAGRIGEGLRDTWRKQLAKCKKELGFRYLRAHGLFHDEMRVYSEDKAGNPVYNFMYIDDVFDFLLSIGVKPFVELSFMPEKLASGKTTIFWWKANVTPPKKHERWADLVRATVQHWTERYGEDEVKTWRFEVWNEPDLDVFWDPGKKTTMLDAYLELYKHTVRAVKSVNRAYPVGGPSGAGLDFIAPLVKYCRRNRLPLDFISFHQYGFDPENPALPKIDRFGGNYIYLMKNLRHVADCFNKKLEDIRKNLRCDVPVYITEWHASPSPVDPVHDSYFAAPFILEQLRNTEKMACMSLWTFTDIFEECGPAPRPFHGGFGLMTFQSIPKAAYRAYQCLAALGPTELVSSDASSYVCKDAKGGVQALFWDLSHPTQGGKVSNQDTFFDPHPAKDKGHALFSITDLKAGEYDLRVTRIGYRAGDAYSAWLEEDGAKTDISREEIARLTRVSQLRPMYRAQVTVMKGEEFQLGLDMKQNDVYFVELVPLK
;
A
#
# COMPACT_ATOMS: atom_id res chain seq x y z
N MET A 1 -36.62 29.14 28.88
CA MET A 1 -35.26 28.59 28.97
C MET A 1 -35.24 27.27 28.18
N SER A 2 -34.58 27.29 27.08
CA SER A 2 -34.65 26.25 26.00
C SER A 2 -33.77 25.03 26.30
N PRO A 3 -34.11 23.82 25.90
CA PRO A 3 -33.41 22.56 26.25
C PRO A 3 -32.10 22.30 25.53
N SER A 4 -31.60 23.23 24.70
CA SER A 4 -30.47 22.99 23.77
C SER A 4 -29.07 23.06 24.36
N LYS A 5 -28.91 23.52 25.61
CA LYS A 5 -27.58 23.67 26.24
C LYS A 5 -27.04 22.43 26.99
N LYS A 6 -27.89 21.46 27.32
CA LYS A 6 -27.46 20.24 28.05
C LYS A 6 -26.89 19.14 27.15
N THR A 7 -27.23 19.13 25.87
CA THR A 7 -26.77 18.08 24.92
C THR A 7 -25.35 18.35 24.37
N ALA A 8 -24.98 19.61 24.26
CA ALA A 8 -23.61 19.98 23.81
C ALA A 8 -22.53 19.65 24.86
N ALA A 9 -22.83 19.84 26.14
CA ALA A 9 -21.89 19.56 27.23
C ALA A 9 -21.60 18.07 27.42
N LYS A 10 -22.59 17.19 27.14
CA LYS A 10 -22.39 15.73 27.22
C LYS A 10 -21.53 15.17 26.06
N LYS A 11 -21.62 15.75 24.85
CA LYS A 11 -20.79 15.35 23.70
C LYS A 11 -19.31 15.75 23.88
N THR A 12 -19.04 16.88 24.52
CA THR A 12 -17.66 17.35 24.77
C THR A 12 -16.98 16.51 25.87
N ALA A 13 -17.72 16.07 26.87
CA ALA A 13 -17.18 15.22 27.95
C ALA A 13 -16.87 13.78 27.47
N ALA A 14 -17.65 13.22 26.56
CA ALA A 14 -17.38 11.91 25.98
C ALA A 14 -16.13 11.91 25.06
N LYS A 15 -15.91 13.00 24.31
CA LYS A 15 -14.71 13.19 23.49
C LYS A 15 -13.42 13.33 24.32
N ALA A 16 -13.51 13.94 25.50
CA ALA A 16 -12.37 14.09 26.42
C ALA A 16 -12.02 12.77 27.14
N ALA A 17 -12.99 11.90 27.40
CA ALA A 17 -12.77 10.60 28.03
C ALA A 17 -12.10 9.60 27.09
N ALA A 18 -12.45 9.58 25.82
CA ALA A 18 -11.81 8.74 24.80
C ALA A 18 -10.34 9.12 24.56
N LYS A 19 -10.02 10.43 24.56
CA LYS A 19 -8.62 10.90 24.43
C LYS A 19 -7.72 10.53 25.63
N LYS A 20 -8.26 10.43 26.84
CA LYS A 20 -7.46 10.06 28.03
C LYS A 20 -7.10 8.58 28.12
N THR A 21 -7.83 7.71 27.44
CA THR A 21 -7.57 6.25 27.51
C THR A 21 -6.41 5.84 26.61
N VAL A 22 -6.19 6.52 25.50
CA VAL A 22 -5.07 6.24 24.57
C VAL A 22 -3.72 6.67 25.16
N ALA A 23 -3.67 7.81 25.86
CA ALA A 23 -2.43 8.32 26.44
C ALA A 23 -1.90 7.53 27.66
N LYS A 24 -2.75 6.75 28.36
CA LYS A 24 -2.35 6.00 29.57
C LYS A 24 -1.72 4.63 29.31
N ALA A 25 -1.87 4.08 28.11
CA ALA A 25 -1.32 2.77 27.72
C ALA A 25 0.17 2.82 27.34
N ALA A 26 0.68 3.97 26.90
CA ALA A 26 2.07 4.11 26.44
C ALA A 26 3.12 4.32 27.58
N ALA A 27 2.69 4.55 28.83
CA ALA A 27 3.59 5.00 29.91
C ALA A 27 3.96 3.97 30.98
N LYS A 28 3.59 2.67 30.83
CA LYS A 28 3.92 1.65 31.85
C LYS A 28 4.43 0.35 31.23
N LYS A 29 5.70 0.29 30.91
CA LYS A 29 6.51 -0.94 31.00
C LYS A 29 7.99 -0.63 30.71
N THR A 30 8.72 -0.30 31.74
CA THR A 30 10.16 -0.54 31.84
C THR A 30 10.41 -1.29 33.14
N VAL A 31 11.31 -2.29 33.05
CA VAL A 31 11.97 -3.06 34.13
C VAL A 31 11.24 -4.31 34.62
N ALA A 32 11.72 -5.46 34.15
CA ALA A 32 12.07 -6.60 35.00
C ALA A 32 13.15 -7.43 34.29
N LYS A 33 14.36 -7.43 34.88
CA LYS A 33 15.43 -8.40 34.63
C LYS A 33 15.07 -9.70 35.36
N ALA A 34 15.31 -10.84 34.74
CA ALA A 34 15.52 -12.09 35.48
C ALA A 34 16.50 -12.98 34.69
N ASP A 35 17.57 -13.35 35.42
CA ASP A 35 18.62 -14.26 35.01
C ASP A 35 18.09 -15.71 34.91
N ALA A 36 18.59 -16.48 33.96
CA ALA A 36 18.62 -17.94 34.07
C ALA A 36 19.81 -18.54 33.32
N LYS A 37 20.63 -19.28 34.05
CA LYS A 37 21.79 -20.06 33.63
C LYS A 37 21.40 -21.34 32.87
N PRO A 38 22.30 -21.90 32.06
CA PRO A 38 22.04 -23.10 31.25
C PRO A 38 22.28 -24.41 32.00
N ALA A 39 21.54 -25.44 31.65
CA ALA A 39 21.77 -26.81 32.09
C ALA A 39 22.05 -27.73 30.90
N SER A 40 22.97 -28.62 31.13
CA SER A 40 23.76 -29.49 30.28
C SER A 40 23.02 -30.71 29.70
N ALA A 41 23.66 -31.26 28.67
CA ALA A 41 23.37 -32.44 27.88
C ALA A 41 23.20 -33.77 28.64
N ALA A 42 22.42 -34.67 28.08
CA ALA A 42 22.66 -36.11 28.19
C ALA A 42 22.12 -36.85 26.96
N ALA A 43 23.05 -37.58 26.32
CA ALA A 43 22.80 -38.46 25.20
C ALA A 43 22.19 -39.80 25.65
N LYS A 44 21.32 -40.42 24.82
CA LYS A 44 21.13 -41.87 24.84
C LYS A 44 20.94 -42.41 23.41
N LYS A 45 21.82 -43.38 23.09
CA LYS A 45 21.79 -44.29 21.94
C LYS A 45 20.71 -45.38 22.14
N SER A 46 20.10 -45.83 21.06
CA SER A 46 19.71 -47.25 20.82
C SER A 46 19.33 -47.36 19.32
N GLU A 47 20.09 -48.06 18.55
CA GLU A 47 20.06 -49.44 18.10
C GLU A 47 19.17 -49.71 16.89
N ALA A 48 19.86 -50.13 15.83
CA ALA A 48 19.35 -50.55 14.54
C ALA A 48 18.67 -51.91 14.61
N LYS A 49 17.57 -52.12 13.86
CA LYS A 49 17.09 -53.43 13.44
C LYS A 49 16.91 -53.50 11.93
N LYS A 50 17.66 -54.44 11.34
CA LYS A 50 17.55 -54.90 9.96
C LYS A 50 16.20 -55.58 9.71
N ALA A 51 15.57 -55.32 8.59
CA ALA A 51 14.56 -56.20 8.05
C ALA A 51 14.76 -56.38 6.53
N ALA A 52 14.54 -57.60 6.08
CA ALA A 52 14.99 -58.21 4.86
C ALA A 52 14.23 -57.81 3.59
N ALA A 53 14.93 -57.93 2.47
CA ALA A 53 14.43 -57.70 1.12
C ALA A 53 13.46 -58.81 0.65
N VAL A 54 12.31 -58.37 0.11
CA VAL A 54 11.41 -59.22 -0.68
C VAL A 54 11.41 -58.75 -2.13
N LYS A 55 11.84 -59.63 -3.04
CA LYS A 55 11.83 -59.42 -4.50
C LYS A 55 10.39 -59.47 -5.03
N LYS A 56 9.98 -58.47 -5.81
CA LYS A 56 8.79 -58.49 -6.66
C LYS A 56 9.18 -58.66 -8.13
N PRO A 57 8.38 -59.37 -8.93
CA PRO A 57 8.67 -59.61 -10.33
C PRO A 57 8.27 -58.43 -11.22
N SER A 58 9.04 -58.22 -12.29
CA SER A 58 8.85 -57.19 -13.30
C SER A 58 7.63 -57.43 -14.18
N PRO A 59 6.82 -56.43 -14.51
CA PRO A 59 5.83 -56.55 -15.58
C PRO A 59 6.41 -56.14 -16.94
N LYS A 60 6.01 -56.87 -17.97
CA LYS A 60 6.35 -56.71 -19.39
C LYS A 60 5.90 -55.35 -19.92
N LYS A 61 6.81 -54.67 -20.67
CA LYS A 61 6.50 -53.49 -21.46
C LYS A 61 5.54 -53.80 -22.58
N THR A 62 4.35 -53.22 -22.56
CA THR A 62 3.50 -52.99 -23.73
C THR A 62 3.54 -51.50 -24.05
N ALA A 63 3.91 -51.15 -25.28
CA ALA A 63 3.94 -49.80 -25.79
C ALA A 63 2.54 -49.19 -25.87
N PRO A 64 2.27 -47.99 -25.42
CA PRO A 64 1.00 -47.33 -25.63
C PRO A 64 0.90 -46.78 -27.05
N LYS A 65 -0.17 -47.15 -27.76
CA LYS A 65 -0.63 -46.49 -28.98
C LYS A 65 -0.87 -45.01 -28.69
N LYS A 66 -0.26 -44.13 -29.49
CA LYS A 66 -0.58 -42.70 -29.52
C LYS A 66 -2.01 -42.50 -29.99
N THR A 67 -2.94 -42.38 -29.09
CA THR A 67 -4.22 -41.68 -29.31
C THR A 67 -3.98 -40.20 -29.06
N ALA A 68 -4.10 -39.40 -30.11
CA ALA A 68 -4.14 -37.96 -29.99
C ALA A 68 -5.31 -37.59 -29.07
N ALA A 69 -5.00 -37.13 -27.85
CA ALA A 69 -6.00 -36.55 -26.98
C ALA A 69 -6.48 -35.26 -27.66
N LYS A 70 -7.72 -35.27 -28.14
CA LYS A 70 -8.46 -34.03 -28.42
C LYS A 70 -8.42 -33.22 -27.13
N LYS A 71 -7.74 -32.08 -27.13
CA LYS A 71 -7.84 -31.09 -26.04
C LYS A 71 -9.32 -30.75 -25.92
N ALA A 72 -9.92 -31.08 -24.79
CA ALA A 72 -11.23 -30.59 -24.44
C ALA A 72 -11.15 -29.06 -24.42
N VAL A 73 -11.88 -28.42 -25.32
CA VAL A 73 -12.26 -27.00 -25.20
C VAL A 73 -13.07 -26.95 -23.89
N PRO A 74 -12.79 -26.06 -22.93
CA PRO A 74 -13.67 -25.93 -21.80
C PRO A 74 -15.05 -25.61 -22.33
N GLU A 75 -16.05 -26.32 -21.84
CA GLU A 75 -17.43 -26.02 -22.15
C GLU A 75 -17.65 -24.53 -21.83
N VAL A 76 -17.89 -23.74 -22.86
CA VAL A 76 -18.54 -22.45 -22.78
C VAL A 76 -19.93 -22.82 -22.25
N TYR A 77 -20.15 -22.59 -20.96
CA TYR A 77 -21.43 -22.93 -20.36
C TYR A 77 -22.57 -22.17 -21.05
N PRO A 78 -23.41 -22.85 -21.78
CA PRO A 78 -24.83 -22.60 -21.73
C PRO A 78 -25.36 -23.47 -20.57
N GLY A 79 -25.01 -23.07 -19.33
CA GLY A 79 -25.48 -23.78 -18.15
C GLY A 79 -26.94 -23.49 -17.91
N GLU A 80 -27.68 -24.48 -17.43
CA GLU A 80 -29.09 -24.43 -17.09
C GLU A 80 -29.44 -23.44 -15.97
N THR A 81 -28.45 -22.76 -15.36
CA THR A 81 -28.65 -21.74 -14.32
C THR A 81 -28.09 -20.40 -14.79
N ALA A 82 -28.89 -19.34 -14.66
CA ALA A 82 -28.44 -17.98 -14.95
C ALA A 82 -27.18 -17.62 -14.12
N PRO A 83 -26.19 -16.94 -14.70
CA PRO A 83 -24.99 -16.55 -13.96
C PRO A 83 -25.38 -15.58 -12.82
N GLU A 84 -24.79 -15.75 -11.66
CA GLU A 84 -25.03 -14.91 -10.48
C GLU A 84 -24.43 -13.50 -10.66
N ARG A 85 -23.44 -13.37 -11.54
CA ARG A 85 -22.77 -12.09 -11.87
C ARG A 85 -22.45 -12.02 -13.36
N VAL A 86 -22.74 -10.88 -13.99
CA VAL A 86 -22.43 -10.64 -15.40
C VAL A 86 -21.54 -9.41 -15.54
N ILE A 87 -20.38 -9.59 -16.15
CA ILE A 87 -19.46 -8.53 -16.55
C ILE A 87 -19.56 -8.40 -18.07
N HIS A 88 -20.35 -7.44 -18.53
CA HIS A 88 -20.55 -7.21 -19.96
C HIS A 88 -19.91 -5.91 -20.39
N ALA A 89 -19.30 -5.90 -21.58
CA ALA A 89 -18.79 -4.72 -22.26
C ALA A 89 -19.07 -4.78 -23.77
N ASP A 90 -19.14 -3.62 -24.40
CA ASP A 90 -19.12 -3.46 -25.85
C ASP A 90 -17.75 -2.89 -26.26
N PHE A 91 -17.06 -3.56 -27.17
CA PHE A 91 -15.73 -3.15 -27.65
C PHE A 91 -15.71 -1.74 -28.25
N LYS A 92 -16.85 -1.24 -28.76
CA LYS A 92 -17.02 0.09 -29.33
C LYS A 92 -17.40 1.14 -28.28
N ALA A 93 -17.99 0.75 -27.16
CA ALA A 93 -18.43 1.65 -26.10
C ALA A 93 -17.25 2.08 -25.21
N VAL A 94 -16.51 3.08 -25.69
CA VAL A 94 -15.35 3.63 -24.99
C VAL A 94 -15.80 4.55 -23.86
N LYS A 95 -15.33 4.29 -22.63
CA LYS A 95 -15.51 5.18 -21.48
C LYS A 95 -14.51 6.35 -21.52
N GLY A 96 -13.25 6.08 -21.90
CA GLY A 96 -12.18 7.07 -21.95
C GLY A 96 -10.79 6.46 -21.78
N GLU A 97 -9.82 7.32 -21.49
CA GLU A 97 -8.50 6.90 -21.06
C GLU A 97 -8.59 6.33 -19.63
N ARG A 98 -7.96 5.18 -19.41
CA ARG A 98 -7.95 4.54 -18.11
C ARG A 98 -7.08 5.33 -17.12
N SER A 99 -7.65 5.64 -15.96
CA SER A 99 -6.91 6.29 -14.87
C SER A 99 -5.71 5.44 -14.41
N ASP A 100 -4.58 6.10 -14.22
CA ASP A 100 -3.36 5.48 -13.68
C ASP A 100 -2.81 6.21 -12.43
N VAL A 101 -3.69 6.89 -11.69
CA VAL A 101 -3.37 7.65 -10.46
C VAL A 101 -2.59 6.84 -9.42
N TRP A 102 -2.75 5.53 -9.43
CA TRP A 102 -2.03 4.61 -8.56
C TRP A 102 -0.53 4.45 -8.91
N ARG A 103 -0.15 4.78 -10.17
CA ARG A 103 1.26 4.79 -10.61
C ARG A 103 2.00 6.04 -10.20
N ASP A 104 1.29 7.08 -9.80
CA ASP A 104 1.90 8.38 -9.59
C ASP A 104 2.94 8.30 -8.46
N CYS A 105 2.60 7.70 -7.32
CA CYS A 105 3.53 7.56 -6.20
C CYS A 105 3.36 6.22 -5.48
N VAL A 106 4.41 5.81 -4.77
CA VAL A 106 4.38 4.73 -3.78
C VAL A 106 5.16 5.16 -2.55
N GLY A 107 4.70 4.74 -1.38
CA GLY A 107 5.37 4.99 -0.10
C GLY A 107 6.52 4.02 0.18
N ALA A 108 7.42 4.47 1.02
CA ALA A 108 8.45 3.69 1.69
C ALA A 108 8.50 4.08 3.16
N GLY A 109 9.19 3.30 3.99
CA GLY A 109 9.47 3.67 5.37
C GLY A 109 10.39 4.90 5.46
N ARG A 110 11.49 4.82 6.18
CA ARG A 110 12.45 5.93 6.21
C ARG A 110 13.41 5.90 5.04
N ILE A 111 13.86 7.06 4.61
CA ILE A 111 14.75 7.21 3.44
C ILE A 111 16.10 6.49 3.64
N GLY A 112 16.59 6.36 4.88
CA GLY A 112 17.81 5.63 5.21
C GLY A 112 17.79 4.15 4.84
N GLU A 113 16.61 3.53 4.73
CA GLU A 113 16.48 2.17 4.20
C GLU A 113 16.90 2.07 2.73
N GLY A 114 16.81 3.18 1.98
CA GLY A 114 17.26 3.31 0.59
C GLY A 114 18.77 3.16 0.37
N LEU A 115 19.57 3.14 1.45
CA LEU A 115 21.00 2.80 1.40
C LEU A 115 21.24 1.29 1.28
N ARG A 116 20.21 0.45 1.43
CA ARG A 116 20.31 -1.02 1.39
C ARG A 116 20.09 -1.56 -0.02
N ASP A 117 20.94 -2.46 -0.43
CA ASP A 117 20.89 -3.11 -1.76
C ASP A 117 19.56 -3.86 -2.00
N THR A 118 19.05 -4.59 -1.01
CA THR A 118 17.77 -5.32 -1.15
C THR A 118 16.59 -4.38 -1.37
N TRP A 119 16.53 -3.26 -0.64
CA TRP A 119 15.51 -2.23 -0.83
C TRP A 119 15.56 -1.66 -2.27
N ARG A 120 16.77 -1.33 -2.76
CA ARG A 120 16.98 -0.83 -4.12
C ARG A 120 16.52 -1.84 -5.18
N LYS A 121 16.88 -3.12 -5.02
CA LYS A 121 16.44 -4.20 -5.91
C LYS A 121 14.92 -4.35 -5.94
N GLN A 122 14.26 -4.27 -4.77
CA GLN A 122 12.80 -4.33 -4.69
C GLN A 122 12.15 -3.13 -5.38
N LEU A 123 12.64 -1.90 -5.17
CA LEU A 123 12.10 -0.71 -5.83
C LEU A 123 12.30 -0.75 -7.35
N ALA A 124 13.49 -1.14 -7.81
CA ALA A 124 13.76 -1.30 -9.23
C ALA A 124 12.83 -2.33 -9.89
N LYS A 125 12.52 -3.44 -9.19
CA LYS A 125 11.52 -4.42 -9.62
C LYS A 125 10.13 -3.81 -9.69
N CYS A 126 9.70 -3.09 -8.65
CA CYS A 126 8.41 -2.38 -8.65
C CYS A 126 8.32 -1.37 -9.81
N LYS A 127 9.37 -0.58 -10.03
CA LYS A 127 9.42 0.36 -11.16
C LYS A 127 9.26 -0.34 -12.49
N LYS A 128 10.00 -1.41 -12.71
CA LYS A 128 9.98 -2.18 -13.97
C LYS A 128 8.62 -2.83 -14.25
N GLU A 129 8.00 -3.42 -13.23
CA GLU A 129 6.81 -4.26 -13.40
C GLU A 129 5.50 -3.49 -13.16
N LEU A 130 5.51 -2.48 -12.28
CA LEU A 130 4.33 -1.73 -11.89
C LEU A 130 4.32 -0.30 -12.46
N GLY A 131 5.50 0.31 -12.63
CA GLY A 131 5.65 1.60 -13.30
C GLY A 131 5.53 2.83 -12.40
N PHE A 132 5.70 2.72 -11.08
CA PHE A 132 5.65 3.87 -10.16
C PHE A 132 6.56 5.02 -10.61
N ARG A 133 6.05 6.26 -10.51
CA ARG A 133 6.73 7.48 -10.98
C ARG A 133 7.48 8.20 -9.88
N TYR A 134 6.91 8.23 -8.66
CA TYR A 134 7.47 8.91 -7.49
C TYR A 134 7.61 7.94 -6.32
N LEU A 135 8.53 8.27 -5.42
CA LEU A 135 8.68 7.63 -4.13
C LEU A 135 8.59 8.67 -3.03
N ARG A 136 7.75 8.42 -2.01
CA ARG A 136 7.67 9.19 -0.77
C ARG A 136 8.25 8.37 0.39
N ALA A 137 9.09 8.98 1.21
CA ALA A 137 9.70 8.35 2.38
C ALA A 137 9.89 9.34 3.52
N HIS A 138 9.84 8.83 4.75
CA HIS A 138 10.07 9.60 5.97
C HIS A 138 11.54 9.92 6.23
N GLY A 139 11.77 10.88 7.12
CA GLY A 139 13.03 11.02 7.81
C GLY A 139 14.21 11.52 7.00
N LEU A 140 13.95 12.34 5.98
CA LEU A 140 14.99 12.95 5.15
C LEU A 140 16.07 13.68 5.98
N PHE A 141 15.66 14.36 7.04
CA PHE A 141 16.54 15.12 7.93
C PHE A 141 16.85 14.40 9.26
N HIS A 142 16.44 13.14 9.39
CA HIS A 142 16.83 12.34 10.54
C HIS A 142 18.35 12.23 10.63
N ASP A 143 18.88 12.20 11.86
CA ASP A 143 20.34 12.27 12.12
C ASP A 143 21.14 11.13 11.48
N GLU A 144 20.53 9.98 11.17
CA GLU A 144 21.20 8.89 10.42
C GLU A 144 21.59 9.31 9.00
N MET A 145 20.83 10.22 8.37
CA MET A 145 21.12 10.75 7.03
C MET A 145 22.20 11.83 7.04
N ARG A 146 22.58 12.30 8.20
CA ARG A 146 23.68 13.27 8.44
C ARG A 146 23.57 14.58 7.67
N VAL A 147 22.36 14.95 7.21
CA VAL A 147 22.16 16.17 6.40
C VAL A 147 22.48 17.43 7.19
N TYR A 148 22.21 17.43 8.50
CA TYR A 148 22.47 18.57 9.39
C TYR A 148 23.34 18.16 10.56
N SER A 149 24.35 18.96 10.82
CA SER A 149 25.13 18.94 12.06
C SER A 149 25.58 20.36 12.42
N GLU A 150 26.22 20.52 13.58
CA GLU A 150 26.79 21.79 14.00
C GLU A 150 28.26 21.63 14.35
N ASP A 151 29.06 22.64 14.01
CA ASP A 151 30.45 22.73 14.44
C ASP A 151 30.56 23.08 15.95
N LYS A 152 31.78 23.19 16.46
CA LYS A 152 32.04 23.55 17.87
C LYS A 152 31.51 24.95 18.26
N ALA A 153 31.33 25.83 17.30
CA ALA A 153 30.81 27.19 17.50
C ALA A 153 29.27 27.24 17.34
N GLY A 154 28.60 26.11 16.99
CA GLY A 154 27.17 26.03 16.75
C GLY A 154 26.75 26.51 15.35
N ASN A 155 27.69 26.60 14.42
CA ASN A 155 27.36 26.92 13.03
C ASN A 155 26.86 25.66 12.32
N PRO A 156 25.89 25.76 11.37
CA PRO A 156 25.38 24.64 10.62
C PRO A 156 26.44 24.07 9.70
N VAL A 157 26.51 22.73 9.65
CA VAL A 157 27.34 21.98 8.71
C VAL A 157 26.41 21.02 7.97
N TYR A 158 26.31 21.15 6.66
CA TYR A 158 25.47 20.34 5.79
C TYR A 158 26.29 19.24 5.11
N ASN A 159 25.72 18.04 5.03
CA ASN A 159 26.29 16.90 4.31
C ASN A 159 25.20 16.17 3.54
N PHE A 160 25.28 16.13 2.25
CA PHE A 160 24.25 15.58 1.38
C PHE A 160 24.58 14.19 0.83
N MET A 161 25.73 13.59 1.19
CA MET A 161 26.24 12.37 0.57
C MET A 161 25.24 11.20 0.60
N TYR A 162 24.54 10.96 1.71
CA TYR A 162 23.62 9.85 1.83
C TYR A 162 22.31 10.10 1.08
N ILE A 163 21.76 11.31 1.13
CA ILE A 163 20.56 11.62 0.36
C ILE A 163 20.85 11.65 -1.14
N ASP A 164 22.04 12.12 -1.54
CA ASP A 164 22.47 12.09 -2.94
C ASP A 164 22.57 10.66 -3.45
N ASP A 165 23.21 9.74 -2.69
CA ASP A 165 23.34 8.33 -3.08
C ASP A 165 21.96 7.64 -3.26
N VAL A 166 20.97 7.99 -2.43
CA VAL A 166 19.60 7.48 -2.60
C VAL A 166 18.92 8.13 -3.80
N PHE A 167 19.03 9.47 -3.95
CA PHE A 167 18.33 10.18 -5.03
C PHE A 167 18.94 9.91 -6.40
N ASP A 168 20.28 9.77 -6.47
CA ASP A 168 20.96 9.30 -7.69
C ASP A 168 20.42 7.93 -8.11
N PHE A 169 20.26 7.00 -7.16
CA PHE A 169 19.65 5.71 -7.44
C PHE A 169 18.21 5.84 -7.93
N LEU A 170 17.36 6.63 -7.26
CA LEU A 170 15.96 6.84 -7.66
C LEU A 170 15.90 7.33 -9.12
N LEU A 171 16.64 8.39 -9.44
CA LEU A 171 16.66 8.97 -10.78
C LEU A 171 17.23 8.01 -11.82
N SER A 172 18.25 7.20 -11.45
CA SER A 172 18.84 6.19 -12.36
C SER A 172 17.85 5.13 -12.83
N ILE A 173 16.84 4.82 -12.02
CA ILE A 173 15.76 3.89 -12.38
C ILE A 173 14.50 4.60 -12.89
N GLY A 174 14.53 5.93 -13.07
CA GLY A 174 13.39 6.74 -13.53
C GLY A 174 12.28 6.90 -12.51
N VAL A 175 12.59 6.89 -11.21
CA VAL A 175 11.69 7.25 -10.10
C VAL A 175 12.09 8.62 -9.59
N LYS A 176 11.13 9.50 -9.37
CA LYS A 176 11.35 10.87 -8.85
C LYS A 176 11.07 10.94 -7.35
N PRO A 177 11.77 11.81 -6.62
CA PRO A 177 11.43 12.08 -5.22
C PRO A 177 10.09 12.79 -5.08
N PHE A 178 9.22 12.29 -4.20
CA PHE A 178 8.17 13.03 -3.54
C PHE A 178 8.73 13.36 -2.15
N VAL A 179 9.26 14.56 -2.00
CA VAL A 179 10.11 14.92 -0.86
C VAL A 179 9.27 15.28 0.34
N GLU A 180 9.28 14.43 1.36
CA GLU A 180 8.75 14.77 2.68
C GLU A 180 9.84 15.45 3.51
N LEU A 181 9.64 16.72 3.86
CA LEU A 181 10.58 17.51 4.64
C LEU A 181 10.39 17.21 6.14
N SER A 182 10.96 16.11 6.61
CA SER A 182 10.90 15.55 7.97
C SER A 182 12.15 14.68 8.27
N PHE A 183 12.37 14.19 9.46
CA PHE A 183 11.95 14.68 10.76
C PHE A 183 12.98 15.69 11.28
N MET A 184 12.75 16.25 12.49
CA MET A 184 13.62 17.30 13.00
C MET A 184 15.01 16.78 13.38
N PRO A 185 16.11 17.32 12.85
CA PRO A 185 17.45 16.98 13.35
C PRO A 185 17.58 17.27 14.85
N GLU A 186 18.21 16.40 15.63
CA GLU A 186 18.30 16.55 17.09
C GLU A 186 18.87 17.93 17.50
N LYS A 187 19.86 18.43 16.78
CA LYS A 187 20.47 19.74 17.07
C LYS A 187 19.51 20.91 16.86
N LEU A 188 18.59 20.80 15.91
CA LEU A 188 17.56 21.83 15.67
C LEU A 188 16.34 21.67 16.58
N ALA A 189 16.05 20.49 17.07
CA ALA A 189 14.85 20.13 17.82
C ALA A 189 14.69 20.93 19.11
N SER A 190 13.48 21.46 19.39
CA SER A 190 13.16 22.17 20.62
C SER A 190 12.95 21.26 21.82
N GLY A 191 12.72 19.96 21.59
CA GLY A 191 12.46 18.93 22.57
C GLY A 191 13.15 17.60 22.27
N LYS A 192 12.79 16.56 23.03
CA LYS A 192 13.39 15.22 22.92
C LYS A 192 12.36 14.13 22.61
N THR A 193 11.13 14.50 22.32
CA THR A 193 10.08 13.54 21.98
C THR A 193 10.40 12.91 20.62
N THR A 194 10.40 11.57 20.59
CA THR A 194 10.72 10.80 19.40
C THR A 194 9.67 9.73 19.17
N ILE A 195 9.51 9.34 17.89
CA ILE A 195 8.67 8.24 17.45
C ILE A 195 9.50 7.18 16.73
N PHE A 196 8.94 6.01 16.56
CA PHE A 196 9.52 4.86 15.89
C PHE A 196 10.73 4.24 16.61
N TRP A 197 11.05 3.03 16.26
CA TRP A 197 12.22 2.31 16.74
C TRP A 197 13.52 3.09 16.48
N TRP A 198 13.63 3.80 15.35
CA TRP A 198 14.77 4.60 14.94
C TRP A 198 14.77 6.04 15.49
N LYS A 199 13.83 6.37 16.41
CA LYS A 199 13.82 7.58 17.23
C LYS A 199 13.80 8.90 16.46
N ALA A 200 12.91 9.02 15.47
CA ALA A 200 12.66 10.28 14.79
C ALA A 200 12.18 11.36 15.75
N ASN A 201 12.83 12.52 15.77
CA ASN A 201 12.41 13.62 16.61
C ASN A 201 11.21 14.36 16.00
N VAL A 202 10.14 14.49 16.79
CA VAL A 202 8.85 15.03 16.36
C VAL A 202 8.53 16.41 16.95
N THR A 203 9.55 17.12 17.50
CA THR A 203 9.35 18.45 18.06
C THR A 203 9.67 19.54 17.06
N PRO A 204 9.06 20.74 17.18
CA PRO A 204 9.39 21.89 16.33
C PRO A 204 10.87 22.31 16.45
N PRO A 205 11.38 23.11 15.51
CA PRO A 205 12.73 23.63 15.63
C PRO A 205 12.82 24.66 16.78
N LYS A 206 13.98 24.74 17.43
CA LYS A 206 14.30 25.82 18.40
C LYS A 206 14.17 27.22 17.77
N LYS A 207 14.57 27.34 16.50
CA LYS A 207 14.51 28.56 15.69
C LYS A 207 14.06 28.20 14.29
N HIS A 208 12.95 28.75 13.87
CA HIS A 208 12.38 28.49 12.54
C HIS A 208 13.27 28.98 11.40
N GLU A 209 14.09 29.99 11.64
CA GLU A 209 15.07 30.51 10.67
C GLU A 209 16.12 29.44 10.35
N ARG A 210 16.64 28.71 11.37
CA ARG A 210 17.61 27.63 11.17
C ARG A 210 17.01 26.45 10.39
N TRP A 211 15.74 26.13 10.64
CA TRP A 211 15.00 25.17 9.84
C TRP A 211 14.87 25.64 8.38
N ALA A 212 14.49 26.89 8.18
CA ALA A 212 14.39 27.47 6.84
C ALA A 212 15.73 27.47 6.11
N ASP A 213 16.84 27.71 6.82
CA ASP A 213 18.20 27.64 6.26
C ASP A 213 18.56 26.21 5.83
N LEU A 214 18.24 25.18 6.66
CA LEU A 214 18.42 23.77 6.29
C LEU A 214 17.64 23.42 5.03
N VAL A 215 16.34 23.74 4.99
CA VAL A 215 15.48 23.48 3.83
C VAL A 215 16.02 24.19 2.58
N ARG A 216 16.39 25.47 2.69
CA ARG A 216 16.95 26.25 1.57
C ARG A 216 18.25 25.64 1.07
N ALA A 217 19.19 25.33 1.98
CA ALA A 217 20.48 24.73 1.61
C ALA A 217 20.30 23.40 0.89
N THR A 218 19.36 22.56 1.35
CA THR A 218 19.06 21.26 0.75
C THR A 218 18.46 21.42 -0.65
N VAL A 219 17.46 22.29 -0.81
CA VAL A 219 16.81 22.53 -2.11
C VAL A 219 17.77 23.19 -3.10
N GLN A 220 18.62 24.12 -2.63
CA GLN A 220 19.65 24.75 -3.43
C GLN A 220 20.66 23.70 -3.93
N HIS A 221 21.16 22.82 -3.04
CA HIS A 221 22.06 21.73 -3.38
C HIS A 221 21.46 20.83 -4.48
N TRP A 222 20.19 20.41 -4.36
CA TRP A 222 19.56 19.60 -5.39
C TRP A 222 19.39 20.35 -6.71
N THR A 223 19.09 21.66 -6.65
CA THR A 223 19.02 22.48 -7.86
C THR A 223 20.35 22.54 -8.59
N GLU A 224 21.45 22.71 -7.84
CA GLU A 224 22.80 22.73 -8.38
C GLU A 224 23.24 21.35 -8.91
N ARG A 225 22.85 20.26 -8.23
CA ARG A 225 23.24 18.90 -8.59
C ARG A 225 22.45 18.34 -9.76
N TYR A 226 21.11 18.50 -9.76
CA TYR A 226 20.20 17.84 -10.69
C TYR A 226 19.64 18.77 -11.76
N GLY A 227 19.79 20.07 -11.59
CA GLY A 227 19.23 21.11 -12.47
C GLY A 227 17.80 21.49 -12.14
N GLU A 228 17.45 22.75 -12.46
CA GLU A 228 16.12 23.32 -12.17
C GLU A 228 14.98 22.53 -12.83
N ASP A 229 15.17 22.06 -14.06
CA ASP A 229 14.14 21.36 -14.82
C ASP A 229 13.79 20.00 -14.22
N GLU A 230 14.75 19.29 -13.63
CA GLU A 230 14.48 18.06 -12.91
C GLU A 230 13.78 18.36 -11.57
N VAL A 231 14.36 19.23 -10.73
CA VAL A 231 13.83 19.53 -9.39
C VAL A 231 12.44 20.19 -9.45
N LYS A 232 12.12 20.95 -10.50
CA LYS A 232 10.79 21.50 -10.75
C LYS A 232 9.69 20.43 -10.89
N THR A 233 10.07 19.20 -11.24
CA THR A 233 9.12 18.09 -11.35
C THR A 233 8.89 17.38 -10.00
N TRP A 234 9.70 17.64 -8.99
CA TRP A 234 9.56 17.07 -7.66
C TRP A 234 8.43 17.75 -6.90
N ARG A 235 8.01 17.14 -5.77
CA ARG A 235 6.98 17.69 -4.87
C ARG A 235 7.56 17.78 -3.49
N PHE A 236 7.35 18.93 -2.82
CA PHE A 236 7.88 19.19 -1.49
C PHE A 236 6.73 19.21 -0.49
N GLU A 237 6.62 18.20 0.33
CA GLU A 237 5.59 18.05 1.35
C GLU A 237 6.15 18.47 2.71
N VAL A 238 5.36 19.26 3.45
CA VAL A 238 5.80 19.82 4.72
C VAL A 238 5.35 18.92 5.86
N TRP A 239 6.30 18.17 6.42
CA TRP A 239 6.11 17.27 7.55
C TRP A 239 5.30 16.01 7.25
N ASN A 240 5.04 15.19 8.31
CA ASN A 240 4.18 14.02 8.32
C ASN A 240 3.20 14.05 9.49
N GLU A 241 1.90 13.91 9.23
CA GLU A 241 0.81 13.77 10.20
C GLU A 241 0.88 14.74 11.40
N PRO A 242 0.98 16.05 11.16
CA PRO A 242 1.12 17.04 12.24
C PRO A 242 -0.15 17.20 13.09
N ASP A 243 -1.23 16.53 12.73
CA ASP A 243 -2.50 16.45 13.45
C ASP A 243 -2.58 15.28 14.45
N LEU A 244 -1.52 14.45 14.53
CA LEU A 244 -1.33 13.45 15.56
C LEU A 244 -0.24 13.84 16.56
N ASP A 245 -0.54 13.71 17.85
CA ASP A 245 0.39 14.05 18.95
C ASP A 245 1.63 13.16 18.99
N VAL A 246 1.59 11.98 18.39
CA VAL A 246 2.74 11.07 18.24
C VAL A 246 3.73 11.54 17.16
N PHE A 247 3.27 12.29 16.16
CA PHE A 247 4.09 12.80 15.06
C PHE A 247 4.43 14.29 15.18
N TRP A 248 3.77 15.03 16.11
CA TRP A 248 4.02 16.45 16.28
C TRP A 248 3.78 16.90 17.72
N ASP A 249 4.87 17.15 18.45
CA ASP A 249 4.86 17.60 19.85
C ASP A 249 5.42 19.02 20.01
N PRO A 250 4.60 20.05 19.87
CA PRO A 250 5.04 21.45 20.07
C PRO A 250 5.16 21.83 21.57
N GLY A 251 4.92 20.89 22.48
CA GLY A 251 4.85 21.16 23.90
C GLY A 251 3.59 21.91 24.30
N LYS A 252 3.61 22.52 25.50
CA LYS A 252 2.42 23.13 26.11
C LYS A 252 2.19 24.62 25.76
N LYS A 253 3.14 25.26 25.05
CA LYS A 253 3.10 26.73 24.83
C LYS A 253 2.26 27.13 23.61
N THR A 254 1.96 26.22 22.72
CA THR A 254 1.23 26.47 21.48
C THR A 254 0.35 25.28 21.13
N THR A 255 -0.59 25.47 20.22
CA THR A 255 -1.37 24.35 19.68
C THR A 255 -0.57 23.61 18.61
N MET A 256 -0.90 22.35 18.37
CA MET A 256 -0.30 21.58 17.27
C MET A 256 -0.50 22.27 15.93
N LEU A 257 -1.71 22.80 15.69
CA LEU A 257 -2.04 23.51 14.47
C LEU A 257 -1.21 24.80 14.30
N ASP A 258 -1.15 25.66 15.32
CA ASP A 258 -0.41 26.93 15.22
C ASP A 258 1.09 26.69 15.00
N ALA A 259 1.66 25.71 15.70
CA ALA A 259 3.05 25.33 15.52
C ALA A 259 3.32 24.77 14.11
N TYR A 260 2.39 23.97 13.56
CA TYR A 260 2.52 23.46 12.20
C TYR A 260 2.39 24.58 11.16
N LEU A 261 1.43 25.50 11.31
CA LEU A 261 1.27 26.63 10.39
C LEU A 261 2.51 27.53 10.35
N GLU A 262 3.18 27.70 11.50
CA GLU A 262 4.43 28.43 11.56
C GLU A 262 5.58 27.66 10.86
N LEU A 263 5.69 26.35 11.08
CA LEU A 263 6.65 25.50 10.34
C LEU A 263 6.40 25.58 8.83
N TYR A 264 5.14 25.43 8.40
CA TYR A 264 4.75 25.51 6.99
C TYR A 264 5.17 26.84 6.36
N LYS A 265 4.90 27.97 7.03
CA LYS A 265 5.26 29.30 6.56
C LYS A 265 6.77 29.43 6.29
N HIS A 266 7.60 28.98 7.22
CA HIS A 266 9.05 29.04 7.08
C HIS A 266 9.55 28.10 5.99
N THR A 267 8.99 26.90 5.90
CA THR A 267 9.35 25.89 4.90
C THR A 267 9.00 26.34 3.48
N VAL A 268 7.76 26.79 3.25
CA VAL A 268 7.34 27.22 1.90
C VAL A 268 8.14 28.42 1.42
N ARG A 269 8.46 29.38 2.31
CA ARG A 269 9.31 30.51 1.97
C ARG A 269 10.74 30.10 1.61
N ALA A 270 11.29 29.12 2.32
CA ALA A 270 12.62 28.59 2.05
C ALA A 270 12.69 27.92 0.66
N VAL A 271 11.76 27.01 0.35
CA VAL A 271 11.71 26.35 -0.96
C VAL A 271 11.48 27.38 -2.09
N LYS A 272 10.51 28.30 -1.93
CA LYS A 272 10.18 29.31 -2.94
C LYS A 272 11.26 30.39 -3.10
N SER A 273 12.16 30.55 -2.13
CA SER A 273 13.31 31.46 -2.27
C SER A 273 14.39 30.90 -3.21
N VAL A 274 14.47 29.58 -3.36
CA VAL A 274 15.36 28.92 -4.32
C VAL A 274 14.74 29.01 -5.73
N ASN A 275 13.51 28.51 -5.88
CA ASN A 275 12.79 28.66 -7.14
C ASN A 275 11.27 28.71 -6.88
N ARG A 276 10.60 29.73 -7.41
CA ARG A 276 9.16 29.94 -7.24
C ARG A 276 8.30 28.85 -7.89
N ALA A 277 8.83 28.14 -8.89
CA ALA A 277 8.14 27.07 -9.61
C ALA A 277 8.12 25.73 -8.86
N TYR A 278 8.91 25.56 -7.79
CA TYR A 278 8.96 24.29 -7.06
C TYR A 278 7.68 24.07 -6.26
N PRO A 279 6.93 22.96 -6.51
CA PRO A 279 5.65 22.72 -5.86
C PRO A 279 5.82 22.41 -4.37
N VAL A 280 5.11 23.13 -3.49
CA VAL A 280 5.10 22.89 -2.03
C VAL A 280 3.67 22.75 -1.53
N GLY A 281 3.42 21.77 -0.69
CA GLY A 281 2.10 21.51 -0.13
C GLY A 281 2.10 20.76 1.20
N GLY A 282 0.94 20.31 1.58
CA GLY A 282 0.62 19.61 2.82
C GLY A 282 -0.88 19.62 3.10
N PRO A 283 -1.35 19.32 4.33
CA PRO A 283 -0.56 19.11 5.55
C PRO A 283 -0.05 17.68 5.76
N SER A 284 -0.28 16.73 4.82
CA SER A 284 0.03 15.32 5.05
C SER A 284 -0.61 14.77 6.34
N GLY A 285 -1.86 15.17 6.61
CA GLY A 285 -2.54 14.84 7.86
C GLY A 285 -3.09 13.43 7.87
N ALA A 286 -3.02 12.74 9.03
CA ALA A 286 -3.71 11.47 9.26
C ALA A 286 -5.24 11.65 9.27
N GLY A 287 -5.69 12.87 9.59
CA GLY A 287 -7.07 13.30 9.57
C GLY A 287 -7.29 14.43 8.58
N LEU A 288 -8.41 15.11 8.79
CA LEU A 288 -8.89 16.13 7.87
C LEU A 288 -8.89 17.53 8.51
N ASP A 289 -8.55 17.59 9.80
CA ASP A 289 -8.75 18.77 10.62
C ASP A 289 -7.81 19.93 10.26
N PHE A 290 -6.62 19.64 9.71
CA PHE A 290 -5.64 20.66 9.37
C PHE A 290 -5.77 21.24 7.95
N ILE A 291 -6.50 20.58 7.05
CA ILE A 291 -6.62 21.04 5.65
C ILE A 291 -7.29 22.43 5.57
N ALA A 292 -8.48 22.59 6.17
CA ALA A 292 -9.21 23.84 6.08
C ALA A 292 -8.48 25.00 6.78
N PRO A 293 -7.90 24.84 7.97
CA PRO A 293 -7.04 25.86 8.58
C PRO A 293 -5.84 26.23 7.71
N LEU A 294 -5.14 25.25 7.12
CA LEU A 294 -3.98 25.51 6.26
C LEU A 294 -4.37 26.33 5.02
N VAL A 295 -5.44 25.94 4.33
CA VAL A 295 -5.94 26.70 3.16
C VAL A 295 -6.28 28.14 3.53
N LYS A 296 -6.99 28.36 4.64
CA LYS A 296 -7.34 29.69 5.13
C LYS A 296 -6.10 30.51 5.53
N TYR A 297 -5.15 29.86 6.20
CA TYR A 297 -3.90 30.49 6.63
C TYR A 297 -3.06 30.95 5.43
N CYS A 298 -2.89 30.08 4.43
CA CYS A 298 -2.14 30.40 3.22
C CYS A 298 -2.78 31.58 2.46
N ARG A 299 -4.10 31.59 2.30
CA ARG A 299 -4.81 32.71 1.66
C ARG A 299 -4.62 34.03 2.41
N ARG A 300 -4.83 34.03 3.73
CA ARG A 300 -4.68 35.23 4.56
C ARG A 300 -3.27 35.79 4.53
N ASN A 301 -2.26 34.93 4.51
CA ASN A 301 -0.84 35.32 4.56
C ASN A 301 -0.17 35.39 3.19
N ARG A 302 -0.93 35.19 2.10
CA ARG A 302 -0.43 35.14 0.70
C ARG A 302 0.74 34.15 0.53
N LEU A 303 0.62 32.99 1.18
CA LEU A 303 1.59 31.91 1.08
C LEU A 303 1.18 30.95 -0.04
N PRO A 304 2.13 30.45 -0.82
CA PRO A 304 1.87 29.37 -1.78
C PRO A 304 1.36 28.11 -1.10
N LEU A 305 0.41 27.45 -1.76
CA LEU A 305 -0.07 26.10 -1.47
C LEU A 305 -0.35 25.46 -2.82
N ASP A 306 0.59 24.67 -3.34
CA ASP A 306 0.54 24.16 -4.71
C ASP A 306 -0.20 22.83 -4.81
N PHE A 307 -0.34 22.10 -3.69
CA PHE A 307 -1.14 20.89 -3.57
C PHE A 307 -1.60 20.71 -2.12
N ILE A 308 -2.63 19.87 -1.96
CA ILE A 308 -3.10 19.38 -0.67
C ILE A 308 -2.74 17.89 -0.59
N SER A 309 -2.24 17.45 0.56
CA SER A 309 -1.99 16.04 0.85
C SER A 309 -2.60 15.60 2.17
N PHE A 310 -3.02 14.35 2.25
CA PHE A 310 -3.52 13.71 3.47
C PHE A 310 -3.47 12.20 3.36
N HIS A 311 -3.73 11.49 4.47
CA HIS A 311 -3.72 10.04 4.59
C HIS A 311 -5.10 9.50 4.89
N GLN A 312 -5.33 8.24 4.55
CA GLN A 312 -6.54 7.51 4.92
C GLN A 312 -6.29 6.01 4.95
N TYR A 313 -6.53 5.42 6.07
CA TYR A 313 -6.46 3.97 6.23
C TYR A 313 -7.85 3.34 6.39
N GLY A 314 -7.93 2.05 6.06
CA GLY A 314 -9.14 1.25 6.14
C GLY A 314 -9.55 0.87 7.56
N PHE A 315 -9.72 1.87 8.39
CA PHE A 315 -9.96 1.74 9.81
C PHE A 315 -11.23 2.52 10.18
N ASP A 316 -12.13 1.90 10.93
CA ASP A 316 -13.35 2.54 11.42
C ASP A 316 -13.22 2.88 12.91
N PRO A 317 -12.85 4.12 13.27
CA PRO A 317 -12.67 4.54 14.65
C PRO A 317 -14.00 4.60 15.44
N GLU A 318 -15.14 4.63 14.74
CA GLU A 318 -16.47 4.72 15.36
C GLU A 318 -17.08 3.34 15.65
N ASN A 319 -16.37 2.24 15.35
CA ASN A 319 -16.83 0.90 15.64
C ASN A 319 -16.32 0.39 17.00
N PRO A 320 -17.02 0.69 18.12
CA PRO A 320 -16.58 0.28 19.46
C PRO A 320 -16.80 -1.21 19.74
N ALA A 321 -17.50 -1.92 18.84
CA ALA A 321 -17.94 -3.30 19.07
C ALA A 321 -16.89 -4.35 18.76
N LEU A 322 -15.75 -3.97 18.18
CA LEU A 322 -14.70 -4.92 17.84
C LEU A 322 -13.68 -5.02 18.97
N PRO A 323 -13.33 -6.24 19.40
CA PRO A 323 -12.30 -6.44 20.40
C PRO A 323 -10.97 -5.89 19.90
N LYS A 324 -10.25 -5.22 20.79
CA LYS A 324 -8.88 -4.79 20.56
C LYS A 324 -7.97 -6.00 20.57
N ILE A 325 -7.16 -6.17 19.53
CA ILE A 325 -6.24 -7.28 19.42
C ILE A 325 -4.83 -6.77 19.54
N ASP A 326 -4.10 -7.36 20.48
CA ASP A 326 -2.70 -7.12 20.71
C ASP A 326 -1.93 -8.44 20.63
N ARG A 327 -1.66 -8.92 19.42
CA ARG A 327 -0.77 -10.08 19.23
C ARG A 327 0.72 -9.70 19.15
N PHE A 328 1.04 -8.43 18.85
CA PHE A 328 2.41 -8.00 18.53
C PHE A 328 2.88 -6.71 19.22
N GLY A 329 2.31 -6.37 20.35
CA GLY A 329 2.85 -5.28 21.17
C GLY A 329 2.22 -3.92 21.02
N GLY A 330 0.91 -3.84 20.78
CA GLY A 330 0.20 -2.62 21.14
C GLY A 330 -0.57 -1.87 20.06
N ASN A 331 -0.65 -2.37 18.85
CA ASN A 331 -1.52 -1.75 17.84
C ASN A 331 -2.88 -2.44 17.78
N TYR A 332 -3.93 -1.65 17.97
CA TYR A 332 -5.29 -2.11 17.89
C TYR A 332 -5.73 -2.17 16.44
N ILE A 333 -6.29 -3.31 16.05
CA ILE A 333 -6.77 -3.58 14.71
C ILE A 333 -8.29 -3.60 14.74
N TYR A 334 -8.91 -2.77 13.91
CA TYR A 334 -10.34 -2.68 13.78
C TYR A 334 -10.76 -3.10 12.38
N LEU A 335 -11.69 -4.05 12.28
CA LEU A 335 -12.23 -4.44 11.00
C LEU A 335 -13.14 -3.34 10.46
N MET A 336 -12.92 -2.94 9.21
CA MET A 336 -13.82 -2.04 8.50
C MET A 336 -15.18 -2.69 8.29
N LYS A 337 -16.27 -1.99 8.63
CA LYS A 337 -17.62 -2.39 8.24
C LYS A 337 -17.90 -2.10 6.78
N ASN A 338 -17.47 -0.95 6.30
CA ASN A 338 -17.60 -0.54 4.91
C ASN A 338 -16.29 -0.81 4.16
N LEU A 339 -16.29 -1.78 3.25
CA LEU A 339 -15.13 -2.16 2.46
C LEU A 339 -14.69 -1.08 1.45
N ARG A 340 -15.53 -0.07 1.20
CA ARG A 340 -15.20 1.13 0.40
C ARG A 340 -14.81 2.33 1.26
N HIS A 341 -14.68 2.17 2.56
CA HIS A 341 -14.48 3.29 3.50
C HIS A 341 -13.36 4.25 3.05
N VAL A 342 -12.23 3.71 2.60
CA VAL A 342 -11.09 4.52 2.14
C VAL A 342 -11.49 5.40 0.96
N ALA A 343 -12.07 4.82 -0.08
CA ALA A 343 -12.49 5.56 -1.28
C ALA A 343 -13.61 6.56 -0.99
N ASP A 344 -14.59 6.17 -0.15
CA ASP A 344 -15.71 7.05 0.23
C ASP A 344 -15.20 8.27 1.02
N CYS A 345 -14.26 8.08 1.95
CA CYS A 345 -13.62 9.17 2.68
C CYS A 345 -12.86 10.11 1.75
N PHE A 346 -12.11 9.56 0.79
CA PHE A 346 -11.38 10.36 -0.20
C PHE A 346 -12.31 11.22 -1.04
N ASN A 347 -13.35 10.62 -1.62
CA ASN A 347 -14.29 11.33 -2.49
C ASN A 347 -15.02 12.44 -1.74
N LYS A 348 -15.49 12.16 -0.51
CA LYS A 348 -16.11 13.16 0.36
C LYS A 348 -15.16 14.31 0.66
N LYS A 349 -13.90 14.00 0.97
CA LYS A 349 -12.90 15.03 1.26
C LYS A 349 -12.56 15.87 0.04
N LEU A 350 -12.40 15.25 -1.13
CA LEU A 350 -12.18 15.99 -2.37
C LEU A 350 -13.33 16.95 -2.66
N GLU A 351 -14.57 16.51 -2.44
CA GLU A 351 -15.75 17.35 -2.59
C GLU A 351 -15.73 18.54 -1.62
N ASP A 352 -15.40 18.32 -0.33
CA ASP A 352 -15.26 19.38 0.67
C ASP A 352 -14.18 20.41 0.26
N ILE A 353 -13.02 19.95 -0.22
CA ILE A 353 -11.93 20.81 -0.68
C ILE A 353 -12.40 21.66 -1.87
N ARG A 354 -13.05 21.07 -2.85
CA ARG A 354 -13.53 21.77 -4.05
C ARG A 354 -14.67 22.75 -3.76
N LYS A 355 -15.73 22.28 -3.08
CA LYS A 355 -16.96 23.07 -2.87
C LYS A 355 -16.83 24.03 -1.68
N ASN A 356 -16.42 23.51 -0.52
CA ASN A 356 -16.46 24.29 0.72
C ASN A 356 -15.24 25.18 0.91
N LEU A 357 -14.06 24.71 0.51
CA LEU A 357 -12.83 25.51 0.57
C LEU A 357 -12.55 26.27 -0.73
N ARG A 358 -13.25 25.94 -1.82
CA ARG A 358 -13.02 26.54 -3.17
C ARG A 358 -11.53 26.50 -3.54
N CYS A 359 -10.93 25.31 -3.39
CA CYS A 359 -9.50 25.11 -3.61
C CYS A 359 -9.31 24.09 -4.73
N ASP A 360 -8.72 24.53 -5.85
CA ASP A 360 -8.58 23.73 -7.08
C ASP A 360 -7.19 23.14 -7.30
N VAL A 361 -6.30 23.27 -6.30
CA VAL A 361 -4.97 22.65 -6.38
C VAL A 361 -5.08 21.11 -6.42
N PRO A 362 -4.09 20.40 -6.97
CA PRO A 362 -4.05 18.94 -6.94
C PRO A 362 -4.20 18.40 -5.51
N VAL A 363 -4.90 17.26 -5.37
CA VAL A 363 -5.09 16.57 -4.10
C VAL A 363 -4.40 15.20 -4.19
N TYR A 364 -3.46 14.97 -3.32
CA TYR A 364 -2.63 13.78 -3.24
C TYR A 364 -2.96 12.99 -1.97
N ILE A 365 -3.19 11.70 -2.15
CA ILE A 365 -3.25 10.77 -1.05
C ILE A 365 -1.84 10.19 -0.90
N THR A 366 -1.11 10.69 0.09
CA THR A 366 0.31 10.39 0.25
C THR A 366 0.57 9.14 1.08
N GLU A 367 -0.45 8.66 1.80
CA GLU A 367 -0.49 7.33 2.40
C GLU A 367 -1.89 6.76 2.43
N TRP A 368 -2.02 5.48 2.10
CA TRP A 368 -3.24 4.71 2.31
C TRP A 368 -2.97 3.21 2.34
N HIS A 369 -3.78 2.46 3.08
CA HIS A 369 -3.81 1.00 3.07
C HIS A 369 -5.08 0.46 3.74
N ALA A 370 -5.21 -0.88 3.83
CA ALA A 370 -6.33 -1.56 4.50
C ALA A 370 -6.35 -1.35 6.02
N SER A 371 -5.22 -1.08 6.65
CA SER A 371 -5.07 -0.83 8.09
C SER A 371 -3.89 0.10 8.35
N PRO A 372 -3.91 0.94 9.39
CA PRO A 372 -2.78 1.77 9.79
C PRO A 372 -1.73 1.03 10.62
N SER A 373 -1.92 -0.26 10.92
CA SER A 373 -0.99 -1.02 11.74
C SER A 373 0.11 -1.66 10.90
N PRO A 374 1.40 -1.47 11.26
CA PRO A 374 2.53 -2.08 10.54
C PRO A 374 2.67 -3.59 10.77
N VAL A 375 1.76 -4.20 11.51
CA VAL A 375 1.77 -5.63 11.86
C VAL A 375 0.40 -6.30 11.66
N ASP A 376 -0.43 -5.73 10.78
CA ASP A 376 -1.77 -6.24 10.51
C ASP A 376 -1.75 -7.29 9.38
N PRO A 377 -2.11 -8.57 9.67
CA PRO A 377 -2.04 -9.64 8.68
C PRO A 377 -2.96 -9.45 7.46
N VAL A 378 -3.90 -8.52 7.51
CA VAL A 378 -4.71 -8.14 6.34
C VAL A 378 -3.85 -7.76 5.15
N HIS A 379 -2.68 -7.15 5.39
CA HIS A 379 -1.75 -6.72 4.35
C HIS A 379 -1.06 -7.89 3.64
N ASP A 380 -0.92 -9.04 4.31
CA ASP A 380 -0.29 -10.23 3.76
C ASP A 380 -1.27 -11.12 3.01
N SER A 381 -2.57 -11.05 3.38
CA SER A 381 -3.61 -11.94 2.89
C SER A 381 -4.01 -11.67 1.44
N TYR A 382 -4.60 -12.68 0.78
CA TYR A 382 -5.14 -12.53 -0.58
C TYR A 382 -6.31 -11.52 -0.65
N PHE A 383 -6.99 -11.22 0.47
CA PHE A 383 -7.98 -10.16 0.58
C PHE A 383 -7.45 -8.77 0.16
N ALA A 384 -6.14 -8.50 0.39
CA ALA A 384 -5.54 -7.23 0.04
C ALA A 384 -5.61 -6.92 -1.47
N ALA A 385 -5.64 -7.95 -2.33
CA ALA A 385 -5.71 -7.76 -3.79
C ALA A 385 -7.03 -7.10 -4.24
N PRO A 386 -8.22 -7.69 -3.99
CA PRO A 386 -9.48 -7.06 -4.37
C PRO A 386 -9.76 -5.79 -3.58
N PHE A 387 -9.30 -5.68 -2.32
CA PHE A 387 -9.42 -4.46 -1.54
C PHE A 387 -8.76 -3.28 -2.25
N ILE A 388 -7.51 -3.44 -2.69
CA ILE A 388 -6.76 -2.40 -3.42
C ILE A 388 -7.49 -2.02 -4.72
N LEU A 389 -7.92 -3.01 -5.49
CA LEU A 389 -8.63 -2.77 -6.75
C LEU A 389 -9.92 -1.97 -6.55
N GLU A 390 -10.70 -2.31 -5.51
CA GLU A 390 -11.94 -1.62 -5.19
C GLU A 390 -11.71 -0.15 -4.79
N GLN A 391 -10.68 0.13 -3.96
CA GLN A 391 -10.38 1.51 -3.61
C GLN A 391 -9.93 2.32 -4.84
N LEU A 392 -9.01 1.78 -5.64
CA LEU A 392 -8.49 2.46 -6.83
C LEU A 392 -9.57 2.71 -7.88
N ARG A 393 -10.49 1.75 -8.07
CA ARG A 393 -11.64 1.88 -8.98
C ARG A 393 -12.54 3.06 -8.63
N ASN A 394 -12.63 3.39 -7.35
CA ASN A 394 -13.53 4.42 -6.84
C ASN A 394 -12.83 5.76 -6.53
N THR A 395 -11.56 5.93 -6.90
CA THR A 395 -10.76 7.14 -6.58
C THR A 395 -10.09 7.79 -7.80
N GLU A 396 -10.61 7.57 -8.99
CA GLU A 396 -10.04 8.03 -10.27
C GLU A 396 -9.91 9.57 -10.39
N LYS A 397 -10.62 10.34 -9.54
CA LYS A 397 -10.58 11.82 -9.53
C LYS A 397 -9.43 12.39 -8.70
N MET A 398 -8.71 11.57 -7.96
CA MET A 398 -7.51 11.98 -7.22
C MET A 398 -6.36 12.20 -8.18
N ALA A 399 -5.41 13.04 -7.79
CA ALA A 399 -4.21 13.27 -8.59
C ALA A 399 -3.08 12.27 -8.27
N CYS A 400 -3.15 11.62 -7.10
CA CYS A 400 -2.19 10.60 -6.66
C CYS A 400 -2.81 9.70 -5.60
N MET A 401 -2.50 8.40 -5.66
CA MET A 401 -2.87 7.38 -4.69
C MET A 401 -1.62 6.61 -4.28
N SER A 402 -0.84 7.13 -3.34
CA SER A 402 0.41 6.53 -2.87
C SER A 402 0.14 5.42 -1.84
N LEU A 403 0.24 4.16 -2.27
CA LEU A 403 0.13 3.04 -1.32
C LEU A 403 1.27 3.09 -0.30
N TRP A 404 0.97 2.88 0.94
CA TRP A 404 1.92 2.69 2.03
C TRP A 404 2.06 1.20 2.34
N THR A 405 3.15 0.49 1.91
CA THR A 405 4.37 0.85 1.19
C THR A 405 4.73 -0.17 0.09
N PHE A 406 5.86 -0.02 -0.63
CA PHE A 406 6.27 -1.01 -1.63
C PHE A 406 7.01 -2.22 -1.04
N THR A 407 7.52 -2.13 0.19
CA THR A 407 8.44 -3.10 0.81
C THR A 407 8.21 -3.27 2.29
N ASP A 408 8.41 -4.49 2.79
CA ASP A 408 8.52 -4.80 4.23
C ASP A 408 9.95 -4.61 4.78
N ILE A 409 10.85 -4.03 3.99
CA ILE A 409 12.05 -3.39 4.56
C ILE A 409 11.55 -2.06 5.12
N PHE A 410 11.01 -2.13 6.34
CA PHE A 410 10.21 -1.09 6.97
C PHE A 410 10.35 -1.25 8.49
N GLU A 411 10.95 -0.27 9.14
CA GLU A 411 11.45 -0.45 10.51
C GLU A 411 10.85 0.54 11.52
N GLU A 412 9.59 0.89 11.41
CA GLU A 412 8.94 1.74 12.43
C GLU A 412 8.88 1.05 13.79
N CYS A 413 8.56 -0.25 13.81
CA CYS A 413 8.55 -1.08 15.00
C CYS A 413 9.84 -1.91 15.17
N GLY A 414 10.89 -1.63 14.39
CA GLY A 414 12.10 -2.43 14.30
C GLY A 414 12.07 -3.42 13.13
N PRO A 415 13.12 -4.25 12.98
CA PRO A 415 13.22 -5.22 11.91
C PRO A 415 12.06 -6.22 11.89
N ALA A 416 11.63 -6.63 10.71
CA ALA A 416 10.57 -7.62 10.52
C ALA A 416 10.88 -8.92 11.27
N PRO A 417 9.99 -9.40 12.16
CA PRO A 417 10.28 -10.57 13.01
C PRO A 417 10.10 -11.91 12.28
N ARG A 418 9.46 -11.91 11.10
CA ARG A 418 9.14 -13.10 10.29
C ARG A 418 8.77 -12.70 8.87
N PRO A 419 8.71 -13.64 7.90
CA PRO A 419 8.46 -13.33 6.48
C PRO A 419 7.16 -12.57 6.22
N PHE A 420 6.07 -13.05 6.81
CA PHE A 420 4.75 -12.43 6.75
C PHE A 420 4.36 -12.00 8.16
N HIS A 421 4.59 -10.75 8.49
CA HIS A 421 4.34 -10.18 9.81
C HIS A 421 3.22 -9.14 9.82
N GLY A 422 2.50 -9.01 8.69
CA GLY A 422 1.47 -7.99 8.54
C GLY A 422 2.00 -6.62 8.10
N GLY A 423 3.23 -6.56 7.59
CA GLY A 423 3.84 -5.33 7.10
C GLY A 423 3.11 -4.73 5.91
N PHE A 424 3.24 -3.44 5.71
CA PHE A 424 2.56 -2.68 4.65
C PHE A 424 3.05 -3.02 3.23
N GLY A 425 4.21 -3.66 3.10
CA GLY A 425 4.90 -3.83 1.83
C GLY A 425 4.12 -4.65 0.80
N LEU A 426 4.26 -4.28 -0.47
CA LEU A 426 3.88 -5.13 -1.60
C LEU A 426 4.72 -6.40 -1.68
N MET A 427 5.93 -6.36 -1.12
CA MET A 427 6.84 -7.51 -1.02
C MET A 427 7.33 -7.66 0.41
N THR A 428 7.54 -8.92 0.84
CA THR A 428 8.15 -9.23 2.13
C THR A 428 9.62 -8.76 2.20
N PHE A 429 10.20 -8.77 3.40
CA PHE A 429 11.64 -8.51 3.58
C PHE A 429 12.51 -9.42 2.68
N GLN A 430 12.11 -10.68 2.48
CA GLN A 430 12.78 -11.65 1.61
C GLN A 430 12.48 -11.47 0.12
N SER A 431 11.80 -10.39 -0.27
CA SER A 431 11.40 -10.09 -1.65
C SER A 431 10.36 -11.06 -2.24
N ILE A 432 9.54 -11.71 -1.41
CA ILE A 432 8.40 -12.51 -1.86
C ILE A 432 7.24 -11.55 -2.16
N PRO A 433 6.73 -11.49 -3.39
CA PRO A 433 5.59 -10.65 -3.72
C PRO A 433 4.31 -11.15 -3.03
N LYS A 434 3.55 -10.23 -2.43
CA LYS A 434 2.24 -10.51 -1.82
C LYS A 434 1.11 -10.44 -2.86
N ALA A 435 -0.10 -10.85 -2.49
CA ALA A 435 -1.27 -10.77 -3.37
C ALA A 435 -1.56 -9.34 -3.85
N ALA A 436 -1.34 -8.34 -3.00
CA ALA A 436 -1.41 -6.92 -3.34
C ALA A 436 -0.49 -6.54 -4.51
N TYR A 437 0.74 -7.04 -4.54
CA TYR A 437 1.67 -6.84 -5.66
C TYR A 437 1.08 -7.38 -6.97
N ARG A 438 0.41 -8.53 -6.91
CA ARG A 438 -0.20 -9.17 -8.08
C ARG A 438 -1.39 -8.37 -8.63
N ALA A 439 -2.18 -7.77 -7.75
CA ALA A 439 -3.24 -6.84 -8.16
C ALA A 439 -2.67 -5.65 -8.97
N TYR A 440 -1.58 -5.05 -8.49
CA TYR A 440 -0.89 -3.99 -9.22
C TYR A 440 -0.29 -4.46 -10.55
N GLN A 441 0.19 -5.71 -10.64
CA GLN A 441 0.65 -6.27 -11.91
C GLN A 441 -0.49 -6.39 -12.92
N CYS A 442 -1.67 -6.87 -12.49
CA CYS A 442 -2.86 -6.93 -13.35
C CYS A 442 -3.28 -5.52 -13.81
N LEU A 443 -3.32 -4.54 -12.89
CA LEU A 443 -3.56 -3.13 -13.27
C LEU A 443 -2.54 -2.62 -14.28
N ALA A 444 -1.26 -2.96 -14.11
CA ALA A 444 -0.21 -2.52 -15.02
C ALA A 444 -0.34 -3.13 -16.43
N ALA A 445 -0.94 -4.32 -16.52
CA ALA A 445 -1.14 -5.05 -17.78
C ALA A 445 -2.40 -4.63 -18.54
N LEU A 446 -3.32 -3.88 -17.93
CA LEU A 446 -4.51 -3.36 -18.60
C LEU A 446 -4.13 -2.37 -19.72
N GLY A 447 -4.86 -2.43 -20.84
CA GLY A 447 -4.76 -1.47 -21.92
C GLY A 447 -5.10 -0.03 -21.51
N PRO A 448 -4.69 0.97 -22.32
CA PRO A 448 -4.88 2.38 -21.98
C PRO A 448 -6.31 2.89 -22.16
N THR A 449 -7.13 2.19 -22.96
CA THR A 449 -8.50 2.64 -23.27
C THR A 449 -9.50 1.80 -22.49
N GLU A 450 -10.24 2.43 -21.58
CA GLU A 450 -11.29 1.78 -20.79
C GLU A 450 -12.61 1.74 -21.58
N LEU A 451 -13.29 0.60 -21.55
CA LEU A 451 -14.62 0.38 -22.09
C LEU A 451 -15.68 0.55 -21.00
N VAL A 452 -16.91 0.85 -21.40
CA VAL A 452 -18.05 0.85 -20.49
C VAL A 452 -18.35 -0.59 -20.08
N SER A 453 -18.27 -0.87 -18.77
CA SER A 453 -18.62 -2.18 -18.20
C SER A 453 -19.95 -2.09 -17.44
N SER A 454 -20.74 -3.16 -17.52
CA SER A 454 -21.97 -3.32 -16.73
C SER A 454 -21.71 -3.55 -15.23
N ASP A 455 -20.47 -3.88 -14.85
CA ASP A 455 -20.09 -4.26 -13.49
C ASP A 455 -19.20 -3.20 -12.83
N ALA A 456 -19.55 -2.79 -11.62
CA ALA A 456 -18.86 -1.72 -10.90
C ALA A 456 -17.49 -2.14 -10.33
N SER A 457 -17.31 -3.43 -10.02
CA SER A 457 -16.07 -4.00 -9.48
C SER A 457 -15.26 -4.65 -10.61
N SER A 458 -15.08 -3.90 -11.71
CA SER A 458 -14.36 -4.36 -12.90
C SER A 458 -13.67 -3.21 -13.65
N TYR A 459 -12.64 -3.58 -14.41
CA TYR A 459 -12.07 -2.81 -15.51
C TYR A 459 -12.14 -3.68 -16.76
N VAL A 460 -12.69 -3.18 -17.86
CA VAL A 460 -12.57 -3.77 -19.19
C VAL A 460 -11.84 -2.77 -20.07
N CYS A 461 -10.71 -3.17 -20.62
CA CYS A 461 -9.83 -2.28 -21.37
C CYS A 461 -9.47 -2.88 -22.73
N LYS A 462 -9.07 -2.03 -23.65
CA LYS A 462 -8.48 -2.44 -24.92
C LYS A 462 -7.15 -1.76 -25.19
N ASP A 463 -6.31 -2.46 -25.95
CA ASP A 463 -5.03 -1.93 -26.42
C ASP A 463 -5.11 -1.49 -27.89
N ALA A 464 -4.03 -0.85 -28.36
CA ALA A 464 -3.94 -0.35 -29.75
C ALA A 464 -3.91 -1.46 -30.81
N LYS A 465 -3.67 -2.72 -30.41
CA LYS A 465 -3.65 -3.89 -31.32
C LYS A 465 -5.01 -4.56 -31.44
N GLY A 466 -6.01 -4.09 -30.70
CA GLY A 466 -7.35 -4.68 -30.64
C GLY A 466 -7.46 -5.83 -29.63
N GLY A 467 -6.49 -6.00 -28.76
CA GLY A 467 -6.56 -6.90 -27.62
C GLY A 467 -7.49 -6.36 -26.54
N VAL A 468 -8.09 -7.26 -25.77
CA VAL A 468 -8.97 -6.93 -24.63
C VAL A 468 -8.38 -7.50 -23.35
N GLN A 469 -8.44 -6.69 -22.30
CA GLN A 469 -8.08 -7.09 -20.95
C GLN A 469 -9.26 -6.78 -20.01
N ALA A 470 -9.77 -7.80 -19.30
CA ALA A 470 -10.79 -7.64 -18.28
C ALA A 470 -10.22 -8.05 -16.91
N LEU A 471 -10.35 -7.16 -15.95
CA LEU A 471 -9.96 -7.35 -14.56
C LEU A 471 -11.20 -7.14 -13.70
N PHE A 472 -11.64 -8.16 -12.98
CA PHE A 472 -12.82 -8.09 -12.11
C PHE A 472 -12.63 -8.93 -10.85
N TRP A 473 -13.30 -8.56 -9.77
CA TRP A 473 -13.05 -9.13 -8.45
C TRP A 473 -14.30 -9.22 -7.59
N ASP A 474 -14.32 -10.21 -6.70
CA ASP A 474 -15.19 -10.20 -5.52
C ASP A 474 -14.47 -9.50 -4.37
N LEU A 475 -15.18 -8.69 -3.60
CA LEU A 475 -14.69 -8.13 -2.36
C LEU A 475 -15.70 -8.44 -1.25
N SER A 476 -15.32 -9.35 -0.38
CA SER A 476 -16.16 -9.81 0.72
C SER A 476 -15.35 -9.86 2.01
N HIS A 477 -15.97 -9.51 3.14
CA HIS A 477 -15.36 -9.82 4.42
C HIS A 477 -15.15 -11.33 4.57
N PRO A 478 -13.98 -11.79 5.01
CA PRO A 478 -13.74 -13.20 5.29
C PRO A 478 -14.43 -13.60 6.61
N THR A 479 -15.72 -13.28 6.75
CA THR A 479 -16.50 -13.58 7.95
C THR A 479 -16.94 -15.02 7.92
N GLN A 480 -16.67 -15.75 8.98
CA GLN A 480 -17.19 -17.09 9.18
C GLN A 480 -18.51 -17.05 9.97
N GLY A 481 -19.57 -17.62 9.39
CA GLY A 481 -20.83 -17.86 10.11
C GLY A 481 -21.55 -16.62 10.61
N GLY A 482 -21.46 -15.47 9.94
CA GLY A 482 -22.18 -14.24 10.29
C GLY A 482 -21.64 -13.49 11.51
N LYS A 483 -20.56 -13.95 12.11
CA LYS A 483 -19.83 -13.19 13.13
C LYS A 483 -18.77 -12.35 12.45
N VAL A 484 -18.75 -11.05 12.74
CA VAL A 484 -17.66 -10.18 12.32
C VAL A 484 -16.43 -10.62 13.08
N SER A 485 -15.47 -11.23 12.38
CA SER A 485 -14.14 -11.44 12.93
C SER A 485 -13.36 -10.12 12.87
N ASN A 486 -12.44 -9.99 13.76
CA ASN A 486 -11.45 -8.91 13.72
C ASN A 486 -10.33 -9.31 12.75
N GLN A 487 -9.31 -8.44 12.55
CA GLN A 487 -8.18 -8.74 11.69
C GLN A 487 -7.36 -9.98 12.09
N ASP A 488 -7.50 -10.47 13.33
CA ASP A 488 -6.92 -11.73 13.79
C ASP A 488 -7.31 -12.91 12.90
N THR A 489 -8.50 -12.80 12.31
CA THR A 489 -8.96 -13.80 11.36
C THR A 489 -7.94 -14.06 10.25
N PHE A 490 -7.17 -13.05 9.85
CA PHE A 490 -6.18 -13.21 8.78
C PHE A 490 -4.89 -13.92 9.23
N PHE A 491 -4.69 -14.21 10.53
CA PHE A 491 -3.61 -15.09 10.98
C PHE A 491 -3.94 -16.57 10.85
N ASP A 492 -5.19 -16.91 10.64
CA ASP A 492 -5.62 -18.28 10.44
C ASP A 492 -5.86 -18.55 8.94
N PRO A 493 -5.69 -19.79 8.45
CA PRO A 493 -6.05 -20.13 7.09
C PRO A 493 -7.53 -19.89 6.82
N HIS A 494 -7.86 -19.19 5.74
CA HIS A 494 -9.24 -18.92 5.33
C HIS A 494 -9.50 -19.43 3.92
N PRO A 495 -9.89 -20.71 3.76
CA PRO A 495 -10.38 -21.20 2.49
C PRO A 495 -11.54 -20.35 1.98
N ALA A 496 -11.39 -19.83 0.77
CA ALA A 496 -12.41 -18.98 0.14
C ALA A 496 -13.69 -19.77 -0.12
N LYS A 497 -14.86 -19.22 0.25
CA LYS A 497 -16.17 -19.80 -0.03
C LYS A 497 -16.60 -19.51 -1.46
N ASP A 498 -17.42 -20.40 -2.01
CA ASP A 498 -17.97 -20.21 -3.35
C ASP A 498 -18.91 -18.98 -3.39
N LYS A 499 -18.87 -18.28 -4.52
CA LYS A 499 -19.68 -17.09 -4.84
C LYS A 499 -20.49 -17.28 -6.12
N GLY A 500 -20.54 -18.51 -6.62
CA GLY A 500 -21.28 -18.89 -7.81
C GLY A 500 -20.53 -18.57 -9.11
N HIS A 501 -21.29 -18.48 -10.21
CA HIS A 501 -20.75 -18.31 -11.55
C HIS A 501 -20.72 -16.85 -11.98
N ALA A 502 -19.58 -16.41 -12.51
CA ALA A 502 -19.43 -15.12 -13.17
C ALA A 502 -19.31 -15.32 -14.69
N LEU A 503 -20.09 -14.58 -15.45
CA LEU A 503 -20.01 -14.54 -16.91
C LEU A 503 -19.32 -13.25 -17.36
N PHE A 504 -18.14 -13.36 -17.98
CA PHE A 504 -17.56 -12.27 -18.74
C PHE A 504 -18.02 -12.36 -20.19
N SER A 505 -18.57 -11.27 -20.74
CA SER A 505 -18.95 -11.21 -22.14
C SER A 505 -18.55 -9.88 -22.80
N ILE A 506 -18.25 -9.95 -24.09
CA ILE A 506 -17.95 -8.77 -24.90
C ILE A 506 -18.53 -8.86 -26.29
N THR A 507 -19.26 -7.82 -26.69
CA THR A 507 -19.83 -7.66 -28.03
C THR A 507 -18.91 -6.82 -28.93
N ASP A 508 -19.17 -6.85 -30.22
CA ASP A 508 -18.47 -6.05 -31.24
C ASP A 508 -16.94 -6.24 -31.29
N LEU A 509 -16.45 -7.36 -30.76
CA LEU A 509 -15.05 -7.76 -30.88
C LEU A 509 -14.74 -8.03 -32.37
N LYS A 510 -13.55 -7.67 -32.83
CA LYS A 510 -13.14 -7.94 -34.21
C LYS A 510 -13.09 -9.45 -34.46
N ALA A 511 -13.71 -9.89 -35.56
CA ALA A 511 -13.61 -11.31 -35.96
C ALA A 511 -12.14 -11.73 -36.17
N GLY A 512 -11.77 -12.91 -35.69
CA GLY A 512 -10.42 -13.43 -35.77
C GLY A 512 -10.09 -14.43 -34.69
N GLU A 513 -8.84 -14.85 -34.67
CA GLU A 513 -8.33 -15.77 -33.64
C GLU A 513 -7.64 -15.01 -32.52
N TYR A 514 -7.84 -15.46 -31.29
CA TYR A 514 -7.29 -14.86 -30.07
C TYR A 514 -6.62 -15.92 -29.19
N ASP A 515 -5.49 -15.54 -28.56
CA ASP A 515 -4.90 -16.25 -27.43
C ASP A 515 -5.61 -15.79 -26.15
N LEU A 516 -6.55 -16.61 -25.67
CA LEU A 516 -7.25 -16.39 -24.41
C LEU A 516 -6.38 -16.85 -23.25
N ARG A 517 -6.18 -15.97 -22.28
CA ARG A 517 -5.50 -16.29 -21.02
C ARG A 517 -6.36 -15.86 -19.85
N VAL A 518 -6.50 -16.73 -18.86
CA VAL A 518 -7.22 -16.44 -17.62
C VAL A 518 -6.26 -16.65 -16.45
N THR A 519 -6.05 -15.61 -15.69
CA THR A 519 -5.22 -15.64 -14.47
C THR A 519 -6.10 -15.32 -13.27
N ARG A 520 -5.84 -15.98 -12.12
CA ARG A 520 -6.56 -15.75 -10.88
C ARG A 520 -5.60 -15.36 -9.76
N ILE A 521 -6.02 -14.37 -8.93
CA ILE A 521 -5.46 -14.10 -7.61
C ILE A 521 -6.57 -14.45 -6.62
N GLY A 522 -6.25 -15.12 -5.54
CA GLY A 522 -7.20 -15.55 -4.53
C GLY A 522 -6.58 -16.62 -3.64
N TYR A 523 -7.39 -17.25 -2.80
CA TYR A 523 -6.90 -18.32 -1.94
C TYR A 523 -6.09 -19.36 -2.72
N ARG A 524 -4.82 -19.57 -2.33
CA ARG A 524 -3.82 -20.46 -2.98
C ARG A 524 -3.56 -20.18 -4.48
N ALA A 525 -3.83 -18.96 -4.94
CA ALA A 525 -3.52 -18.55 -6.32
C ALA A 525 -2.86 -17.18 -6.33
N GLY A 526 -1.58 -17.11 -6.68
CA GLY A 526 -0.79 -15.87 -6.52
C GLY A 526 -0.64 -15.45 -5.06
N ASP A 527 -0.83 -16.35 -4.13
CA ASP A 527 -0.99 -16.15 -2.69
C ASP A 527 0.04 -16.99 -1.93
N ALA A 528 1.18 -16.39 -1.63
CA ALA A 528 2.23 -17.04 -0.86
C ALA A 528 1.93 -17.07 0.65
N TYR A 529 1.06 -16.19 1.13
CA TYR A 529 0.72 -16.11 2.55
C TYR A 529 -0.03 -17.34 3.03
N SER A 530 -1.09 -17.75 2.33
CA SER A 530 -1.82 -18.98 2.65
C SER A 530 -0.91 -20.22 2.59
N ALA A 531 -0.02 -20.30 1.60
CA ALA A 531 0.95 -21.38 1.51
C ALA A 531 1.92 -21.42 2.70
N TRP A 532 2.39 -20.25 3.16
CA TRP A 532 3.25 -20.16 4.33
C TRP A 532 2.51 -20.53 5.63
N LEU A 533 1.24 -20.12 5.78
CA LEU A 533 0.43 -20.47 6.94
C LEU A 533 0.19 -21.99 7.03
N GLU A 534 -0.20 -22.59 5.92
CA GLU A 534 -0.72 -23.97 5.89
C GLU A 534 0.37 -25.03 5.70
N GLU A 535 1.35 -24.76 4.84
CA GLU A 535 2.38 -25.73 4.47
C GLU A 535 3.64 -25.59 5.30
N ASP A 536 4.01 -24.35 5.66
CA ASP A 536 5.22 -24.05 6.45
C ASP A 536 4.92 -23.86 7.94
N GLY A 537 3.64 -23.93 8.37
CA GLY A 537 3.23 -23.74 9.77
C GLY A 537 3.61 -22.37 10.32
N ALA A 538 3.56 -21.33 9.50
CA ALA A 538 3.88 -19.95 9.86
C ALA A 538 5.27 -19.75 10.49
N LYS A 539 6.28 -20.47 10.01
CA LYS A 539 7.65 -20.42 10.53
C LYS A 539 8.24 -19.00 10.49
N THR A 540 8.97 -18.65 11.53
CA THR A 540 9.76 -17.40 11.59
C THR A 540 10.99 -17.45 10.69
N ASP A 541 11.73 -18.57 10.74
CA ASP A 541 12.89 -18.79 9.90
C ASP A 541 12.53 -19.67 8.71
N ILE A 542 12.77 -19.15 7.50
CA ILE A 542 12.57 -19.90 6.26
C ILE A 542 13.87 -20.03 5.48
N SER A 543 14.12 -21.22 4.96
CA SER A 543 15.30 -21.53 4.15
C SER A 543 15.24 -20.82 2.78
N ARG A 544 16.37 -20.82 2.05
CA ARG A 544 16.42 -20.31 0.67
C ARG A 544 15.49 -21.08 -0.26
N GLU A 545 15.33 -22.39 -0.05
CA GLU A 545 14.43 -23.25 -0.80
C GLU A 545 12.97 -22.90 -0.54
N GLU A 546 12.59 -22.64 0.72
CA GLU A 546 11.25 -22.16 1.09
C GLU A 546 10.97 -20.78 0.50
N ILE A 547 11.91 -19.82 0.55
CA ILE A 547 11.78 -18.51 -0.10
C ILE A 547 11.56 -18.70 -1.61
N ALA A 548 12.35 -19.54 -2.26
CA ALA A 548 12.20 -19.82 -3.70
C ALA A 548 10.86 -20.48 -4.02
N ARG A 549 10.37 -21.40 -3.17
CA ARG A 549 9.05 -22.04 -3.30
C ARG A 549 7.93 -21.02 -3.16
N LEU A 550 7.92 -20.23 -2.10
CA LEU A 550 6.91 -19.19 -1.85
C LEU A 550 6.90 -18.13 -2.96
N THR A 551 8.09 -17.75 -3.46
CA THR A 551 8.20 -16.87 -4.62
C THR A 551 7.56 -17.46 -5.87
N ARG A 552 7.72 -18.78 -6.11
CA ARG A 552 7.05 -19.48 -7.23
C ARG A 552 5.54 -19.58 -7.05
N VAL A 553 5.07 -19.83 -5.83
CA VAL A 553 3.64 -19.89 -5.48
C VAL A 553 2.98 -18.52 -5.70
N SER A 554 3.68 -17.44 -5.35
CA SER A 554 3.16 -16.09 -5.55
C SER A 554 3.05 -15.66 -7.02
N GLN A 555 3.66 -16.36 -7.99
CA GLN A 555 3.68 -15.94 -9.39
C GLN A 555 2.29 -15.99 -10.03
N LEU A 556 1.95 -14.96 -10.80
CA LEU A 556 0.81 -14.99 -11.70
C LEU A 556 1.08 -16.00 -12.83
N ARG A 557 0.25 -17.01 -12.91
CA ARG A 557 0.27 -18.01 -13.99
C ARG A 557 -1.13 -18.16 -14.53
N PRO A 558 -1.31 -18.16 -15.86
CA PRO A 558 -2.61 -18.49 -16.42
C PRO A 558 -3.08 -19.85 -15.89
N MET A 559 -4.22 -19.85 -15.21
CA MET A 559 -4.91 -21.07 -14.80
C MET A 559 -5.52 -21.77 -16.02
N TYR A 560 -5.81 -20.99 -17.06
CA TYR A 560 -6.37 -21.45 -18.30
C TYR A 560 -5.79 -20.68 -19.48
N ARG A 561 -5.54 -21.38 -20.60
CA ARG A 561 -5.11 -20.80 -21.87
C ARG A 561 -5.66 -21.59 -23.03
N ALA A 562 -6.23 -20.91 -24.02
CA ALA A 562 -6.74 -21.50 -25.24
C ALA A 562 -6.61 -20.53 -26.43
N GLN A 563 -6.61 -21.07 -27.64
CA GLN A 563 -6.93 -20.30 -28.82
C GLN A 563 -8.44 -20.34 -29.03
N VAL A 564 -9.04 -19.17 -29.25
CA VAL A 564 -10.48 -19.02 -29.49
C VAL A 564 -10.70 -18.24 -30.78
N THR A 565 -11.74 -18.62 -31.51
CA THR A 565 -12.16 -17.94 -32.74
C THR A 565 -13.41 -17.12 -32.43
N VAL A 566 -13.41 -15.84 -32.74
CA VAL A 566 -14.58 -14.97 -32.65
C VAL A 566 -15.09 -14.72 -34.07
N MET A 567 -16.35 -15.05 -34.32
CA MET A 567 -16.98 -14.83 -35.62
C MET A 567 -17.52 -13.40 -35.74
N LYS A 568 -17.71 -12.91 -36.94
CA LYS A 568 -18.24 -11.57 -37.18
C LYS A 568 -19.64 -11.38 -36.56
N GLY A 569 -19.78 -10.45 -35.63
CA GLY A 569 -21.03 -10.14 -34.94
C GLY A 569 -21.39 -11.10 -33.81
N GLU A 570 -20.49 -12.01 -33.49
CA GLU A 570 -20.64 -12.92 -32.35
C GLU A 570 -20.22 -12.23 -31.05
N GLU A 571 -20.96 -12.51 -29.96
CA GLU A 571 -20.57 -12.14 -28.61
C GLU A 571 -19.61 -13.19 -28.07
N PHE A 572 -18.43 -12.75 -27.63
CA PHE A 572 -17.54 -13.63 -26.88
C PHE A 572 -18.05 -13.79 -25.44
N GLN A 573 -18.11 -15.02 -24.94
CA GLN A 573 -18.56 -15.35 -23.59
C GLN A 573 -17.59 -16.30 -22.89
N LEU A 574 -17.34 -16.04 -21.60
CA LEU A 574 -16.48 -16.87 -20.74
C LEU A 574 -17.11 -16.99 -19.34
N GLY A 575 -17.52 -18.21 -18.98
CA GLY A 575 -17.99 -18.53 -17.63
C GLY A 575 -16.83 -18.91 -16.70
N LEU A 576 -16.85 -18.42 -15.46
CA LEU A 576 -15.82 -18.68 -14.45
C LEU A 576 -16.47 -18.91 -13.07
N ASP A 577 -16.00 -19.92 -12.35
CA ASP A 577 -16.40 -20.13 -10.95
C ASP A 577 -15.67 -19.15 -10.05
N MET A 578 -16.41 -18.35 -9.31
CA MET A 578 -15.87 -17.29 -8.46
C MET A 578 -15.94 -17.68 -7.00
N LYS A 579 -14.87 -17.38 -6.26
CA LYS A 579 -14.82 -17.53 -4.81
C LYS A 579 -14.65 -16.19 -4.13
N GLN A 580 -14.84 -16.16 -2.82
CA GLN A 580 -14.62 -14.96 -2.00
C GLN A 580 -13.22 -14.42 -2.25
N ASN A 581 -13.17 -13.11 -2.53
CA ASN A 581 -11.96 -12.34 -2.75
C ASN A 581 -11.10 -12.82 -3.94
N ASP A 582 -11.69 -13.56 -4.88
CA ASP A 582 -11.04 -13.85 -6.15
C ASP A 582 -10.93 -12.58 -7.01
N VAL A 583 -9.81 -12.46 -7.69
CA VAL A 583 -9.55 -11.48 -8.74
C VAL A 583 -9.26 -12.26 -10.01
N TYR A 584 -10.03 -12.04 -11.06
CA TYR A 584 -9.79 -12.60 -12.38
C TYR A 584 -9.19 -11.57 -13.32
N PHE A 585 -8.15 -11.97 -14.03
CA PHE A 585 -7.56 -11.21 -15.12
C PHE A 585 -7.65 -12.03 -16.40
N VAL A 586 -8.47 -11.56 -17.33
CA VAL A 586 -8.75 -12.20 -18.62
C VAL A 586 -8.10 -11.37 -19.72
N GLU A 587 -7.35 -12.04 -20.59
CA GLU A 587 -6.70 -11.42 -21.75
C GLU A 587 -7.17 -12.12 -23.03
N LEU A 588 -7.63 -11.36 -24.00
CA LEU A 588 -7.87 -11.77 -25.38
C LEU A 588 -6.85 -11.07 -26.27
N VAL A 589 -5.81 -11.78 -26.65
CA VAL A 589 -4.70 -11.24 -27.45
C VAL A 589 -4.89 -11.69 -28.92
N PRO A 590 -5.11 -10.75 -29.87
CA PRO A 590 -5.28 -11.11 -31.28
C PRO A 590 -4.07 -11.92 -31.78
N LEU A 591 -4.32 -13.03 -32.46
CA LEU A 591 -3.34 -13.76 -33.22
C LEU A 591 -3.23 -13.14 -34.62
N LYS A 592 -2.01 -13.09 -35.17
CA LYS A 592 -1.75 -12.47 -36.49
C LYS A 592 -2.32 -13.28 -37.61
#